data_aecff73841f1f59dfed50e58520855d4
#
_entry.id   aecff73841f1f59dfed50e58520855d4
#
_cell.length_a   1.000
_cell.length_b   1.000
_cell.length_c   1.000
_cell.angle_alpha   90.00
_cell.angle_beta   90.00
_cell.angle_gamma   90.00
#
_symmetry.space_group_name_H-M   'P 1'
#
loop_
_entity.id
_entity.type
_entity.pdbx_description
1 polymer ?
#
loop_
_entity_poly.entity_id
_entity_poly.type
_entity_poly.pdbx_seq_one_letter_code
_entity_poly.pdbx_strand_id
1 'polypeptide(L)'
;AGLPGELRLRQGLALVAMVGAGVTRNPLHCHRFWQQLKGQPVEFTWQSDDGISLVAVLRTGPTESLIQGLHQSVFRAEKRIGLVLFGKGNIGSRWLELFAREQSTLSARTGFEFVLAGVVDSRRSLLSYDGLDASRALAFFNDEAVEQDEESLFLWMRAHPYDDLVVANK
;
A
#
# COMPACT_ATOMS: atom_id res chain seq x y z
N ALA A 1 -35.47 -39.45 3.29
CA ALA A 1 -34.66 -39.53 4.49
C ALA A 1 -34.47 -38.12 5.00
N GLY A 2 -35.12 -37.76 6.12
CA GLY A 2 -34.97 -36.46 6.78
C GLY A 2 -33.57 -36.36 7.42
N LEU A 3 -32.91 -35.24 7.26
CA LEU A 3 -31.66 -34.97 7.99
C LEU A 3 -31.94 -34.91 9.47
N PRO A 4 -31.26 -35.68 10.31
CA PRO A 4 -31.40 -35.58 11.75
C PRO A 4 -30.67 -34.31 12.21
N GLY A 5 -31.41 -33.29 12.57
CA GLY A 5 -30.83 -32.07 13.10
C GLY A 5 -31.90 -31.11 13.60
N GLU A 6 -31.62 -30.43 14.68
CA GLU A 6 -32.44 -29.34 15.21
C GLU A 6 -32.07 -28.04 14.47
N LEU A 7 -33.02 -27.43 13.79
CA LEU A 7 -32.82 -26.13 13.15
C LEU A 7 -32.96 -25.03 14.22
N ARG A 8 -31.87 -24.26 14.45
CA ARG A 8 -31.88 -23.09 15.34
C ARG A 8 -31.74 -21.82 14.54
N LEU A 9 -32.75 -20.97 14.59
CA LEU A 9 -32.70 -19.64 13.96
C LEU A 9 -32.12 -18.63 14.99
N ARG A 10 -31.08 -17.90 14.59
CA ARG A 10 -30.56 -16.75 15.35
C ARG A 10 -30.80 -15.49 14.56
N GLN A 11 -31.30 -14.45 15.26
CA GLN A 11 -31.55 -13.11 14.69
C GLN A 11 -30.61 -12.08 15.29
N GLY A 12 -30.53 -10.90 14.69
CA GLY A 12 -29.69 -9.79 15.18
C GLY A 12 -28.21 -9.95 14.87
N LEU A 13 -27.85 -10.81 13.91
CA LEU A 13 -26.47 -10.99 13.43
C LEU A 13 -26.22 -10.10 12.22
N ALA A 14 -24.98 -9.62 12.11
CA ALA A 14 -24.50 -8.89 10.94
C ALA A 14 -23.35 -9.66 10.28
N LEU A 15 -23.27 -9.57 8.95
CA LEU A 15 -22.25 -10.23 8.17
C LEU A 15 -21.32 -9.19 7.57
N VAL A 16 -20.02 -9.38 7.77
CA VAL A 16 -18.96 -8.62 7.13
C VAL A 16 -18.16 -9.58 6.25
N ALA A 17 -18.07 -9.26 4.98
CA ALA A 17 -17.36 -10.10 4.02
C ALA A 17 -16.36 -9.29 3.18
N MET A 18 -15.21 -9.89 2.96
CA MET A 18 -14.24 -9.46 1.96
C MET A 18 -14.37 -10.41 0.75
N VAL A 19 -14.66 -9.86 -0.42
CA VAL A 19 -14.91 -10.65 -1.63
C VAL A 19 -14.01 -10.14 -2.76
N GLY A 20 -13.29 -11.05 -3.40
CA GLY A 20 -12.43 -10.74 -4.54
C GLY A 20 -11.57 -11.91 -4.97
N ALA A 21 -11.08 -11.87 -6.19
CA ALA A 21 -10.23 -12.93 -6.73
C ALA A 21 -8.96 -13.09 -5.88
N GLY A 22 -8.72 -14.30 -5.38
CA GLY A 22 -7.53 -14.65 -4.63
C GLY A 22 -7.44 -14.06 -3.21
N VAL A 23 -8.54 -13.49 -2.68
CA VAL A 23 -8.58 -12.85 -1.35
C VAL A 23 -8.02 -13.75 -0.26
N THR A 24 -8.41 -15.01 -0.24
CA THR A 24 -7.97 -15.95 0.81
C THR A 24 -6.59 -16.56 0.52
N ARG A 25 -6.07 -16.39 -0.69
CA ARG A 25 -4.73 -16.87 -1.10
C ARG A 25 -3.63 -15.89 -0.71
N ASN A 26 -4.00 -14.65 -0.40
CA ASN A 26 -3.04 -13.64 0.08
C ASN A 26 -3.04 -13.60 1.61
N PRO A 27 -2.00 -14.11 2.29
CA PRO A 27 -1.93 -14.15 3.75
C PRO A 27 -2.03 -12.75 4.39
N LEU A 28 -1.54 -11.72 3.70
CA LEU A 28 -1.57 -10.34 4.19
C LEU A 28 -3.01 -9.80 4.23
N HIS A 29 -3.83 -10.07 3.22
CA HIS A 29 -5.25 -9.71 3.22
C HIS A 29 -6.00 -10.39 4.35
N CYS A 30 -5.79 -11.70 4.53
CA CYS A 30 -6.37 -12.44 5.64
C CYS A 30 -5.95 -11.85 6.99
N HIS A 31 -4.66 -11.61 7.18
CA HIS A 31 -4.13 -11.02 8.41
C HIS A 31 -4.76 -9.67 8.71
N ARG A 32 -4.81 -8.77 7.73
CA ARG A 32 -5.41 -7.43 7.87
C ARG A 32 -6.90 -7.49 8.21
N PHE A 33 -7.64 -8.38 7.55
CA PHE A 33 -9.05 -8.60 7.84
C PHE A 33 -9.27 -8.99 9.32
N TRP A 34 -8.51 -9.95 9.81
CA TRP A 34 -8.62 -10.41 11.19
C TRP A 34 -8.14 -9.37 12.21
N GLN A 35 -7.13 -8.59 11.89
CA GLN A 35 -6.65 -7.51 12.75
C GLN A 35 -7.72 -6.44 12.98
N GLN A 36 -8.47 -6.06 11.95
CA GLN A 36 -9.55 -5.08 12.06
C GLN A 36 -10.75 -5.62 12.89
N LEU A 37 -10.94 -6.92 12.90
CA LEU A 37 -12.00 -7.57 13.69
C LEU A 37 -11.61 -7.82 15.14
N LYS A 38 -10.36 -7.52 15.54
CA LYS A 38 -9.89 -7.69 16.90
C LYS A 38 -10.73 -6.82 17.87
N GLY A 39 -11.31 -7.47 18.89
CA GLY A 39 -12.19 -6.80 19.84
C GLY A 39 -13.66 -6.69 19.41
N GLN A 40 -14.00 -7.09 18.19
CA GLN A 40 -15.39 -7.17 17.75
C GLN A 40 -16.05 -8.46 18.25
N PRO A 41 -17.38 -8.46 18.50
CA PRO A 41 -18.12 -9.63 18.98
C PRO A 41 -18.37 -10.62 17.85
N VAL A 42 -17.30 -11.27 17.37
CA VAL A 42 -17.38 -12.27 16.28
C VAL A 42 -18.05 -13.55 16.80
N GLU A 43 -19.10 -14.01 16.13
CA GLU A 43 -19.81 -15.25 16.43
C GLU A 43 -19.17 -16.45 15.74
N PHE A 44 -18.91 -16.34 14.45
CA PHE A 44 -18.15 -17.32 13.68
C PHE A 44 -17.54 -16.68 12.41
N THR A 45 -16.64 -17.42 11.82
CA THR A 45 -15.93 -17.03 10.60
C THR A 45 -16.01 -18.15 9.57
N TRP A 46 -16.02 -17.78 8.32
CA TRP A 46 -16.05 -18.72 7.22
C TRP A 46 -15.17 -18.22 6.06
N GLN A 47 -14.59 -19.17 5.36
CA GLN A 47 -13.79 -18.96 4.17
C GLN A 47 -14.31 -19.84 3.06
N SER A 48 -14.51 -19.31 1.87
CA SER A 48 -14.97 -20.09 0.74
C SER A 48 -13.87 -21.00 0.18
N ASP A 49 -14.27 -22.20 -0.26
CA ASP A 49 -13.34 -23.21 -0.81
C ASP A 49 -12.68 -22.74 -2.13
N ASP A 50 -13.37 -21.90 -2.90
CA ASP A 50 -12.87 -21.31 -4.14
C ASP A 50 -11.85 -20.16 -3.89
N GLY A 51 -11.72 -19.72 -2.64
CA GLY A 51 -10.75 -18.72 -2.24
C GLY A 51 -11.14 -17.28 -2.55
N ILE A 52 -12.40 -17.01 -2.89
CA ILE A 52 -12.87 -15.68 -3.26
C ILE A 52 -13.53 -14.90 -2.14
N SER A 53 -13.87 -15.52 -1.02
CA SER A 53 -14.52 -14.82 0.08
C SER A 53 -14.01 -15.22 1.46
N LEU A 54 -13.92 -14.21 2.33
CA LEU A 54 -13.59 -14.33 3.75
C LEU A 54 -14.68 -13.60 4.53
N VAL A 55 -15.35 -14.29 5.44
CA VAL A 55 -16.57 -13.82 6.09
C VAL A 55 -16.44 -13.88 7.60
N ALA A 56 -16.91 -12.85 8.27
CA ALA A 56 -17.13 -12.83 9.72
C ALA A 56 -18.57 -12.49 10.02
N VAL A 57 -19.17 -13.21 10.94
CA VAL A 57 -20.50 -12.93 11.45
C VAL A 57 -20.39 -12.34 12.84
N LEU A 58 -20.98 -11.17 13.02
CA LEU A 58 -20.93 -10.39 14.25
C LEU A 58 -22.27 -10.44 14.97
N ARG A 59 -22.23 -10.39 16.31
CA ARG A 59 -23.45 -10.31 17.15
C ARG A 59 -24.10 -8.94 17.12
N THR A 60 -23.35 -7.91 16.70
CA THR A 60 -23.84 -6.54 16.57
C THR A 60 -23.53 -6.03 15.17
N GLY A 61 -24.32 -5.06 14.69
CA GLY A 61 -24.02 -4.43 13.39
C GLY A 61 -22.62 -3.82 13.37
N PRO A 62 -21.91 -3.89 12.23
CA PRO A 62 -20.60 -3.27 12.09
C PRO A 62 -20.74 -1.75 12.22
N THR A 63 -19.80 -1.11 12.91
CA THR A 63 -19.71 0.34 12.94
C THR A 63 -19.15 0.86 11.61
N GLU A 64 -19.49 2.09 11.26
CA GLU A 64 -18.93 2.73 10.07
C GLU A 64 -17.39 2.76 10.11
N SER A 65 -16.83 3.02 11.30
CA SER A 65 -15.37 2.99 11.50
C SER A 65 -14.74 1.62 11.24
N LEU A 66 -15.44 0.53 11.57
CA LEU A 66 -14.98 -0.83 11.25
C LEU A 66 -14.97 -1.07 9.74
N ILE A 67 -16.04 -0.69 9.04
CA ILE A 67 -16.11 -0.86 7.59
C ILE A 67 -15.06 0.00 6.87
N GLN A 68 -14.89 1.24 7.28
CA GLN A 68 -13.83 2.12 6.75
C GLN A 68 -12.42 1.57 7.05
N GLY A 69 -12.19 1.10 8.27
CA GLY A 69 -10.91 0.49 8.66
C GLY A 69 -10.61 -0.77 7.85
N LEU A 70 -11.60 -1.65 7.65
CA LEU A 70 -11.47 -2.82 6.78
C LEU A 70 -11.17 -2.42 5.34
N HIS A 71 -11.94 -1.49 4.79
CA HIS A 71 -11.71 -1.02 3.44
C HIS A 71 -10.30 -0.45 3.28
N GLN A 72 -9.88 0.43 4.18
CA GLN A 72 -8.56 1.03 4.15
C GLN A 72 -7.42 0.01 4.34
N SER A 73 -7.58 -0.96 5.24
CA SER A 73 -6.53 -1.93 5.55
C SER A 73 -6.39 -3.02 4.50
N VAL A 74 -7.50 -3.44 3.88
CA VAL A 74 -7.52 -4.55 2.93
C VAL A 74 -7.28 -4.05 1.50
N PHE A 75 -7.90 -2.95 1.11
CA PHE A 75 -7.77 -2.37 -0.23
C PHE A 75 -6.66 -1.34 -0.34
N ARG A 76 -5.99 -0.98 0.75
CA ARG A 76 -4.61 -0.52 0.64
C ARG A 76 -3.76 -1.71 0.18
N ALA A 77 -3.86 -2.07 -1.06
CA ALA A 77 -2.67 -2.50 -1.75
C ALA A 77 -1.72 -1.33 -1.56
N GLU A 78 -0.68 -1.53 -0.77
CA GLU A 78 0.43 -0.60 -0.68
C GLU A 78 1.13 -0.67 -2.03
N LYS A 79 0.44 -0.15 -3.04
CA LYS A 79 1.05 0.06 -4.34
C LYS A 79 2.13 1.08 -4.09
N ARG A 80 3.36 0.61 -4.09
CA ARG A 80 4.53 1.46 -3.92
C ARG A 80 4.85 2.12 -5.24
N ILE A 81 4.75 3.44 -5.28
CA ILE A 81 5.09 4.22 -6.44
C ILE A 81 6.44 4.88 -6.21
N GLY A 82 7.44 4.41 -6.93
CA GLY A 82 8.77 5.03 -6.93
C GLY A 82 8.76 6.33 -7.74
N LEU A 83 9.34 7.38 -7.18
CA LEU A 83 9.51 8.67 -7.84
C LEU A 83 10.99 8.92 -8.09
N VAL A 84 11.36 9.20 -9.34
CA VAL A 84 12.72 9.63 -9.71
C VAL A 84 12.66 11.07 -10.19
N LEU A 85 13.35 11.95 -9.48
CA LEU A 85 13.43 13.36 -9.85
C LEU A 85 14.62 13.60 -10.78
N PHE A 86 14.34 14.07 -11.98
CA PHE A 86 15.35 14.54 -12.94
C PHE A 86 15.51 16.06 -12.86
N GLY A 87 16.67 16.50 -12.41
CA GLY A 87 17.01 17.89 -12.24
C GLY A 87 16.81 18.41 -10.82
N LYS A 88 17.92 18.63 -10.12
CA LYS A 88 17.96 19.15 -8.74
C LYS A 88 18.12 20.67 -8.63
N GLY A 89 17.87 21.40 -9.71
CA GLY A 89 17.91 22.88 -9.72
C GLY A 89 16.79 23.47 -8.85
N ASN A 90 16.59 24.78 -8.94
CA ASN A 90 15.62 25.49 -8.10
C ASN A 90 14.23 24.86 -8.06
N ILE A 91 13.72 24.39 -9.23
CA ILE A 91 12.40 23.73 -9.30
C ILE A 91 12.44 22.38 -8.63
N GLY A 92 13.46 21.55 -8.91
CA GLY A 92 13.59 20.22 -8.30
C GLY A 92 13.78 20.28 -6.80
N SER A 93 14.58 21.21 -6.31
CA SER A 93 14.75 21.42 -4.85
C SER A 93 13.43 21.81 -4.18
N ARG A 94 12.66 22.71 -4.81
CA ARG A 94 11.35 23.10 -4.28
C ARG A 94 10.33 21.96 -4.33
N TRP A 95 10.39 21.14 -5.37
CA TRP A 95 9.56 19.95 -5.48
C TRP A 95 9.88 18.94 -4.35
N LEU A 96 11.15 18.70 -4.04
CA LEU A 96 11.56 17.82 -2.93
C LEU A 96 11.05 18.32 -1.58
N GLU A 97 11.15 19.62 -1.31
CA GLU A 97 10.60 20.22 -0.08
C GLU A 97 9.09 20.01 0.03
N LEU A 98 8.36 20.23 -1.08
CA LEU A 98 6.93 20.04 -1.16
C LEU A 98 6.58 18.57 -0.96
N PHE A 99 7.25 17.68 -1.66
CA PHE A 99 7.03 16.24 -1.56
C PHE A 99 7.31 15.73 -0.14
N ALA A 100 8.42 16.11 0.48
CA ALA A 100 8.74 15.74 1.86
C ALA A 100 7.63 16.14 2.84
N ARG A 101 7.01 17.32 2.65
CA ARG A 101 5.95 17.82 3.50
C ARG A 101 4.61 17.12 3.26
N GLU A 102 4.28 16.83 2.01
CA GLU A 102 2.96 16.35 1.60
C GLU A 102 2.88 14.82 1.40
N GLN A 103 4.01 14.10 1.45
CA GLN A 103 4.10 12.67 1.14
C GLN A 103 3.08 11.83 1.93
N SER A 104 2.99 12.05 3.24
CA SER A 104 2.06 11.31 4.09
C SER A 104 0.61 11.64 3.78
N THR A 105 0.29 12.91 3.52
CA THR A 105 -1.05 13.36 3.13
C THR A 105 -1.44 12.77 1.78
N LEU A 106 -0.51 12.77 0.81
CA LEU A 106 -0.71 12.19 -0.50
C LEU A 106 -0.99 10.69 -0.41
N SER A 107 -0.18 9.96 0.37
CA SER A 107 -0.37 8.53 0.60
C SER A 107 -1.70 8.24 1.30
N ALA A 108 -2.10 9.05 2.29
CA ALA A 108 -3.38 8.88 2.98
C ALA A 108 -4.59 9.11 2.05
N ARG A 109 -4.49 10.07 1.12
CA ARG A 109 -5.57 10.40 0.19
C ARG A 109 -5.72 9.41 -0.95
N THR A 110 -4.62 8.87 -1.45
CA THR A 110 -4.61 8.03 -2.65
C THR A 110 -4.62 6.53 -2.32
N GLY A 111 -4.17 6.15 -1.13
CA GLY A 111 -3.96 4.76 -0.76
C GLY A 111 -2.68 4.15 -1.33
N PHE A 112 -1.83 4.95 -1.99
CA PHE A 112 -0.53 4.52 -2.51
C PHE A 112 0.60 4.97 -1.57
N GLU A 113 1.64 4.17 -1.45
CA GLU A 113 2.89 4.58 -0.82
C GLU A 113 3.77 5.25 -1.88
N PHE A 114 4.02 6.54 -1.75
CA PHE A 114 4.95 7.25 -2.62
C PHE A 114 6.33 7.26 -1.99
N VAL A 115 7.33 6.84 -2.75
CA VAL A 115 8.72 6.69 -2.29
C VAL A 115 9.63 7.49 -3.23
N LEU A 116 10.47 8.36 -2.69
CA LEU A 116 11.52 8.99 -3.49
C LEU A 116 12.59 7.94 -3.80
N ALA A 117 12.58 7.40 -5.00
CA ALA A 117 13.46 6.33 -5.44
C ALA A 117 14.79 6.83 -5.99
N GLY A 118 14.86 8.09 -6.40
CA GLY A 118 16.10 8.66 -6.88
C GLY A 118 16.05 10.14 -7.19
N VAL A 119 17.25 10.72 -7.24
CA VAL A 119 17.51 12.07 -7.74
C VAL A 119 18.63 11.97 -8.77
N VAL A 120 18.42 12.58 -9.92
CA VAL A 120 19.31 12.51 -11.08
C VAL A 120 19.57 13.92 -11.60
N ASP A 121 20.81 14.25 -11.87
CA ASP A 121 21.17 15.45 -12.66
C ASP A 121 21.86 15.05 -13.98
N SER A 122 22.42 15.97 -14.71
CA SER A 122 23.05 15.70 -16.01
C SER A 122 24.35 14.87 -15.94
N ARG A 123 24.89 14.66 -14.76
CA ARG A 123 26.19 14.01 -14.56
C ARG A 123 26.18 12.92 -13.50
N ARG A 124 25.30 13.03 -12.52
CA ARG A 124 25.29 12.14 -11.36
C ARG A 124 23.88 11.67 -11.02
N SER A 125 23.81 10.51 -10.41
CA SER A 125 22.58 9.94 -9.88
C SER A 125 22.76 9.42 -8.46
N LEU A 126 21.71 9.56 -7.66
CA LEU A 126 21.53 8.91 -6.38
C LEU A 126 20.26 8.10 -6.46
N LEU A 127 20.37 6.79 -6.40
CA LEU A 127 19.25 5.85 -6.58
C LEU A 127 19.16 4.92 -5.37
N SER A 128 17.94 4.58 -4.97
CA SER A 128 17.71 3.67 -3.84
C SER A 128 16.50 2.78 -4.11
N TYR A 129 16.64 1.47 -3.91
CA TYR A 129 15.50 0.52 -3.94
C TYR A 129 14.62 0.61 -2.71
N ASP A 130 15.17 1.04 -1.57
CA ASP A 130 14.42 1.20 -0.32
C ASP A 130 13.74 2.56 -0.20
N GLY A 131 14.21 3.53 -0.98
CA GLY A 131 13.78 4.92 -0.96
C GLY A 131 14.77 5.85 -0.25
N LEU A 132 14.63 7.13 -0.56
CA LEU A 132 15.41 8.23 0.00
C LEU A 132 14.51 9.09 0.90
N ASP A 133 15.06 9.60 1.98
CA ASP A 133 14.42 10.66 2.74
C ASP A 133 14.41 11.95 1.91
N ALA A 134 13.23 12.36 1.46
CA ALA A 134 13.06 13.51 0.58
C ALA A 134 13.54 14.82 1.21
N SER A 135 13.45 14.96 2.55
CA SER A 135 13.92 16.13 3.28
C SER A 135 15.44 16.27 3.28
N ARG A 136 16.15 15.15 3.11
CA ARG A 136 17.62 15.07 3.13
C ARG A 136 18.22 14.71 1.77
N ALA A 137 17.39 14.48 0.76
CA ALA A 137 17.82 13.96 -0.53
C ALA A 137 18.88 14.80 -1.24
N LEU A 138 18.82 16.14 -1.09
CA LEU A 138 19.85 17.03 -1.68
C LEU A 138 21.18 16.94 -0.94
N ALA A 139 21.18 16.77 0.37
CA ALA A 139 22.40 16.56 1.14
C ALA A 139 23.05 15.23 0.74
N PHE A 140 22.29 14.14 0.76
CA PHE A 140 22.75 12.83 0.31
C PHE A 140 23.23 12.84 -1.14
N PHE A 141 22.54 13.55 -2.02
CA PHE A 141 22.97 13.68 -3.42
C PHE A 141 24.36 14.35 -3.54
N ASN A 142 24.65 15.36 -2.73
CA ASN A 142 25.96 16.01 -2.78
C ASN A 142 27.08 15.10 -2.30
N ASP A 143 26.82 14.27 -1.30
CA ASP A 143 27.80 13.44 -0.61
C ASP A 143 27.96 12.05 -1.27
N GLU A 144 26.89 11.45 -1.76
CA GLU A 144 26.84 10.04 -2.13
C GLU A 144 26.51 9.78 -3.62
N ALA A 145 26.10 10.81 -4.39
CA ALA A 145 25.73 10.61 -5.79
C ALA A 145 26.95 10.18 -6.64
N VAL A 146 26.74 9.15 -7.45
CA VAL A 146 27.74 8.58 -8.35
C VAL A 146 27.61 9.16 -9.76
N GLU A 147 28.69 9.09 -10.54
CA GLU A 147 28.65 9.45 -11.95
C GLU A 147 27.59 8.63 -12.68
N GLN A 148 26.79 9.33 -13.49
CA GLN A 148 25.69 8.70 -14.20
C GLN A 148 26.20 8.08 -15.50
N ASP A 149 25.86 6.81 -15.69
CA ASP A 149 25.88 6.10 -16.95
C ASP A 149 24.42 5.81 -17.36
N GLU A 150 24.07 6.21 -18.58
CA GLU A 150 22.69 6.09 -19.06
C GLU A 150 22.21 4.64 -19.11
N GLU A 151 23.08 3.71 -19.51
CA GLU A 151 22.73 2.30 -19.59
C GLU A 151 22.43 1.72 -18.19
N SER A 152 23.29 2.01 -17.22
CA SER A 152 23.11 1.62 -15.83
C SER A 152 21.85 2.22 -15.20
N LEU A 153 21.54 3.48 -15.51
CA LEU A 153 20.33 4.13 -15.06
C LEU A 153 19.07 3.46 -15.63
N PHE A 154 19.06 3.16 -16.94
CA PHE A 154 17.95 2.43 -17.57
C PHE A 154 17.79 1.03 -17.02
N LEU A 155 18.88 0.29 -16.79
CA LEU A 155 18.83 -1.03 -16.18
C LEU A 155 18.24 -0.95 -14.77
N TRP A 156 18.66 0.01 -13.95
CA TRP A 156 18.09 0.23 -12.62
C TRP A 156 16.60 0.56 -12.69
N MET A 157 16.19 1.48 -13.59
CA MET A 157 14.79 1.84 -13.79
C MET A 157 13.91 0.67 -14.26
N ARG A 158 14.48 -0.35 -14.91
CA ARG A 158 13.76 -1.56 -15.32
C ARG A 158 13.71 -2.64 -14.23
N ALA A 159 14.67 -2.64 -13.33
CA ALA A 159 14.82 -3.62 -12.26
C ALA A 159 14.21 -3.16 -10.91
N HIS A 160 13.55 -1.99 -10.87
CA HIS A 160 13.02 -1.42 -9.64
C HIS A 160 11.98 -2.33 -8.96
N PRO A 161 11.91 -2.30 -7.61
CA PRO A 161 10.99 -3.13 -6.84
C PRO A 161 9.61 -2.47 -6.63
N TYR A 162 9.34 -1.32 -7.24
CA TYR A 162 8.09 -0.59 -7.10
C TYR A 162 7.03 -1.12 -8.07
N ASP A 163 5.74 -0.98 -7.75
CA ASP A 163 4.66 -1.35 -8.65
C ASP A 163 4.63 -0.48 -9.91
N ASP A 164 4.90 0.81 -9.72
CA ASP A 164 5.10 1.78 -10.81
C ASP A 164 6.28 2.70 -10.49
N LEU A 165 6.99 3.14 -11.52
CA LEU A 165 8.03 4.15 -11.42
C LEU A 165 7.62 5.38 -12.23
N VAL A 166 7.55 6.53 -11.55
CA VAL A 166 7.18 7.80 -12.15
C VAL A 166 8.40 8.71 -12.21
N VAL A 167 8.62 9.28 -13.39
CA VAL A 167 9.70 10.26 -13.61
C VAL A 167 9.13 11.66 -13.48
N ALA A 168 9.61 12.41 -12.49
CA ALA A 168 9.38 13.83 -12.37
C ALA A 168 10.49 14.58 -13.13
N ASN A 169 10.15 15.19 -14.24
CA ASN A 169 11.09 15.95 -15.05
C ASN A 169 10.74 17.44 -15.05
N LYS A 170 11.74 18.26 -15.35
CA LYS A 170 11.67 19.73 -15.44
C LYS A 170 10.94 20.18 -16.70
#